data_b44142020ea28055da8c67d591d8b147
#
_entry.id   b44142020ea28055da8c67d591d8b147
#
_cell.length_a   1.000
_cell.length_b   1.000
_cell.length_c   1.000
_cell.angle_alpha   90.00
_cell.angle_beta   90.00
_cell.angle_gamma   90.00
#
_symmetry.space_group_name_H-M   'P 1'
#
loop_
_entity.id
_entity.type
_entity.pdbx_description
1 polymer ?
#
loop_
_entity_poly.entity_id
_entity_poly.type
_entity_poly.pdbx_seq_one_letter_code
_entity_poly.pdbx_strand_id
1 'polypeptide(L)'
;MLTGIFMVPNVPISIKNMLFENFYHSFERRIQSELASEYWLWKLVIFSVFLSLFLAFPPYTLLAGHLSPNGMKLDAWVFIENQSHDLFHPKDMDYDVRRENMIFRWVLPILSFLSGHNIVIIVLLQSILGILFIHHTAQWIYSVSADKVTTGLFTVAIANIFVCTWTFADIYGYGDGFAWYFLLAALLNRNPLFIFIALQIAFFTDERAVIAGGYLLLYQMLITAYDRKDFSFVTLLKNVFSGKNAVIWLAWIVYFGIRFYVQKTYFPNHSYSTLGTPVLFADAHRHGLGSSIWTAFEGTWLLMGAAILALWLTRRFFLLAAVGLGFLVLLASGIYVHDIDRALAYGFPFIFMSIYVLFQTASLRSIRLILFFTMIICVGHPMIYYMGYNRILWMEPFPVKIFMLIDYWAEWNLFS
;
A
#
# COMPACT_ATOMS: atom_id res chain seq x y z
N MET A 1 37.65 6.25 4.11
CA MET A 1 38.30 5.40 5.12
C MET A 1 37.34 5.19 6.29
N LEU A 2 36.46 4.16 6.20
CA LEU A 2 35.62 3.62 7.30
C LEU A 2 34.99 2.32 6.81
N THR A 3 35.83 1.39 6.34
CA THR A 3 35.47 0.01 5.94
C THR A 3 35.82 -0.97 7.06
N GLY A 4 35.38 -0.70 8.29
CA GLY A 4 35.88 -1.55 9.37
C GLY A 4 35.07 -1.54 10.64
N ILE A 5 33.70 -1.66 10.53
CA ILE A 5 32.92 -1.83 11.77
C ILE A 5 31.79 -2.84 11.50
N PHE A 6 32.13 -4.12 11.45
CA PHE A 6 31.31 -5.28 11.82
C PHE A 6 32.18 -6.54 11.69
N MET A 7 33.32 -6.58 12.39
CA MET A 7 33.88 -7.88 12.77
C MET A 7 33.14 -8.31 14.02
N VAL A 8 32.09 -9.10 13.83
CA VAL A 8 31.53 -9.91 14.92
C VAL A 8 32.62 -10.93 15.30
N PRO A 9 33.04 -10.99 16.59
CA PRO A 9 34.02 -11.98 17.04
C PRO A 9 33.51 -13.38 16.69
N ASN A 10 34.45 -14.29 16.32
CA ASN A 10 34.20 -15.70 16.00
C ASN A 10 33.55 -16.39 17.21
N VAL A 11 32.24 -16.32 17.31
CA VAL A 11 31.47 -17.14 18.24
C VAL A 11 31.42 -18.55 17.65
N PRO A 12 31.75 -19.62 18.38
CA PRO A 12 31.66 -20.98 17.87
C PRO A 12 30.23 -21.25 17.41
N ILE A 13 30.07 -21.55 16.11
CA ILE A 13 28.79 -21.77 15.46
C ILE A 13 28.18 -23.04 16.09
N SER A 14 27.09 -22.91 16.82
CA SER A 14 26.36 -24.07 17.34
C SER A 14 25.76 -24.87 16.16
N ILE A 15 25.53 -26.18 16.35
CA ILE A 15 24.90 -27.06 15.33
C ILE A 15 23.59 -26.46 14.81
N LYS A 16 22.82 -25.77 15.66
CA LYS A 16 21.58 -25.05 15.26
C LYS A 16 21.82 -23.95 14.24
N ASN A 17 22.92 -23.19 14.37
CA ASN A 17 23.27 -22.15 13.40
C ASN A 17 23.69 -22.75 12.06
N MET A 18 24.36 -23.90 12.07
CA MET A 18 24.76 -24.63 10.84
C MET A 18 23.54 -25.16 10.09
N LEU A 19 22.51 -25.69 10.76
CA LEU A 19 21.28 -26.17 10.12
C LEU A 19 20.50 -25.00 9.46
N PHE A 20 20.36 -23.88 10.13
CA PHE A 20 19.72 -22.70 9.58
C PHE A 20 20.48 -22.14 8.38
N GLU A 21 21.81 -22.01 8.46
CA GLU A 21 22.63 -21.53 7.34
C GLU A 21 22.53 -22.46 6.12
N ASN A 22 22.58 -23.76 6.31
CA ASN A 22 22.42 -24.72 5.23
C ASN A 22 21.05 -24.66 4.57
N PHE A 23 19.98 -24.52 5.37
CA PHE A 23 18.63 -24.35 4.86
C PHE A 23 18.51 -23.05 4.06
N TYR A 24 18.98 -21.94 4.62
CA TYR A 24 18.92 -20.61 3.99
C TYR A 24 19.70 -20.59 2.66
N HIS A 25 20.91 -21.12 2.61
CA HIS A 25 21.69 -21.23 1.39
C HIS A 25 21.05 -22.17 0.35
N SER A 26 20.41 -23.24 0.77
CA SER A 26 19.65 -24.10 -0.14
C SER A 26 18.46 -23.36 -0.74
N PHE A 27 17.77 -22.60 0.07
CA PHE A 27 16.64 -21.76 -0.35
C PHE A 27 17.09 -20.64 -1.33
N GLU A 28 18.17 -19.92 -1.02
CA GLU A 28 18.75 -18.91 -1.95
C GLU A 28 19.10 -19.52 -3.30
N ARG A 29 19.78 -20.67 -3.32
CA ARG A 29 20.14 -21.37 -4.56
C ARG A 29 18.91 -21.77 -5.37
N ARG A 30 17.85 -22.22 -4.72
CA ARG A 30 16.61 -22.55 -5.39
C ARG A 30 15.95 -21.32 -6.03
N ILE A 31 15.86 -20.21 -5.32
CA ILE A 31 15.36 -18.94 -5.90
C ILE A 31 16.22 -18.54 -7.10
N GLN A 32 17.54 -18.59 -6.98
CA GLN A 32 18.44 -18.24 -8.10
C GLN A 32 18.19 -19.12 -9.33
N SER A 33 17.98 -20.43 -9.15
CA SER A 33 17.69 -21.34 -10.27
C SER A 33 16.33 -21.06 -10.91
N GLU A 34 15.28 -20.78 -10.12
CA GLU A 34 13.95 -20.46 -10.65
C GLU A 34 13.94 -19.13 -11.41
N LEU A 35 14.72 -18.15 -10.94
CA LEU A 35 14.85 -16.84 -11.56
C LEU A 35 15.98 -16.75 -12.61
N ALA A 36 16.55 -17.88 -13.03
CA ALA A 36 17.62 -17.88 -14.06
C ALA A 36 17.09 -17.57 -15.47
N SER A 37 15.81 -17.83 -15.75
CA SER A 37 15.22 -17.69 -17.09
C SER A 37 15.18 -16.23 -17.56
N GLU A 38 15.06 -16.03 -18.88
CA GLU A 38 14.91 -14.71 -19.50
C GLU A 38 13.63 -13.99 -19.03
N TYR A 39 12.53 -14.74 -18.86
CA TYR A 39 11.22 -14.22 -18.41
C TYR A 39 11.06 -14.23 -16.90
N TRP A 40 12.15 -14.25 -16.13
CA TRP A 40 12.13 -14.40 -14.68
C TRP A 40 11.25 -13.37 -13.97
N LEU A 41 11.22 -12.13 -14.46
CA LEU A 41 10.45 -11.04 -13.84
C LEU A 41 8.95 -11.34 -13.91
N TRP A 42 8.44 -11.73 -15.07
CA TRP A 42 7.03 -12.10 -15.22
C TRP A 42 6.67 -13.38 -14.47
N LYS A 43 7.57 -14.37 -14.45
CA LYS A 43 7.37 -15.57 -13.60
C LYS A 43 7.23 -15.20 -12.14
N LEU A 44 8.08 -14.30 -11.64
CA LEU A 44 8.03 -13.81 -10.26
C LEU A 44 6.71 -13.07 -9.99
N VAL A 45 6.30 -12.18 -10.89
CA VAL A 45 5.04 -11.41 -10.74
C VAL A 45 3.83 -12.34 -10.73
N ILE A 46 3.73 -13.26 -11.71
CA ILE A 46 2.62 -14.22 -11.80
C ILE A 46 2.58 -15.11 -10.56
N PHE A 47 3.74 -15.62 -10.11
CA PHE A 47 3.82 -16.40 -8.88
C PHE A 47 3.35 -15.59 -7.65
N SER A 48 3.78 -14.34 -7.52
CA SER A 48 3.43 -13.48 -6.41
C SER A 48 1.94 -13.13 -6.38
N VAL A 49 1.34 -12.84 -7.55
CA VAL A 49 -0.11 -12.63 -7.70
C VAL A 49 -0.89 -13.88 -7.34
N PHE A 50 -0.46 -15.04 -7.89
CA PHE A 50 -1.11 -16.31 -7.59
C PHE A 50 -1.06 -16.64 -6.10
N LEU A 51 0.10 -16.46 -5.46
CA LEU A 51 0.27 -16.71 -4.04
C LEU A 51 -0.63 -15.77 -3.21
N SER A 52 -0.67 -14.49 -3.55
CA SER A 52 -1.53 -13.51 -2.89
C SER A 52 -3.02 -13.90 -2.99
N LEU A 53 -3.50 -14.23 -4.20
CA LEU A 53 -4.88 -14.68 -4.41
C LEU A 53 -5.19 -16.04 -3.76
N PHE A 54 -4.20 -16.91 -3.64
CA PHE A 54 -4.35 -18.20 -2.97
C PHE A 54 -4.49 -18.04 -1.45
N LEU A 55 -3.74 -17.10 -0.85
CA LEU A 55 -3.76 -16.84 0.59
C LEU A 55 -4.90 -15.91 1.01
N ALA A 56 -5.34 -15.02 0.12
CA ALA A 56 -6.39 -14.05 0.36
C ALA A 56 -7.34 -13.99 -0.84
N PHE A 57 -8.30 -14.91 -0.89
CA PHE A 57 -9.21 -14.98 -2.03
C PHE A 57 -10.28 -13.89 -1.96
N PRO A 58 -10.47 -13.09 -3.05
CA PRO A 58 -11.45 -12.01 -3.04
C PRO A 58 -12.89 -12.52 -2.80
N PRO A 59 -13.73 -11.79 -2.07
CA PRO A 59 -15.10 -12.20 -1.77
C PRO A 59 -16.06 -11.95 -2.94
N TYR A 60 -15.81 -12.54 -4.11
CA TYR A 60 -16.61 -12.35 -5.34
C TYR A 60 -18.09 -12.70 -5.20
N THR A 61 -18.46 -13.49 -4.19
CA THR A 61 -19.86 -13.78 -3.87
C THR A 61 -20.64 -12.51 -3.49
N LEU A 62 -20.00 -11.56 -2.79
CA LEU A 62 -20.61 -10.27 -2.46
C LEU A 62 -20.80 -9.40 -3.71
N LEU A 63 -19.85 -9.43 -4.65
CA LEU A 63 -19.99 -8.75 -5.93
C LEU A 63 -21.13 -9.36 -6.76
N ALA A 64 -21.18 -10.69 -6.83
CA ALA A 64 -22.29 -11.39 -7.50
C ALA A 64 -23.63 -11.05 -6.86
N GLY A 65 -23.71 -10.97 -5.53
CA GLY A 65 -24.88 -10.51 -4.81
C GLY A 65 -25.29 -9.09 -5.19
N HIS A 66 -24.33 -8.16 -5.27
CA HIS A 66 -24.58 -6.78 -5.69
C HIS A 66 -25.15 -6.71 -7.13
N LEU A 67 -24.64 -7.51 -8.04
CA LEU A 67 -25.06 -7.55 -9.43
C LEU A 67 -26.45 -8.25 -9.61
N SER A 68 -26.87 -9.07 -8.66
CA SER A 68 -28.17 -9.71 -8.70
C SER A 68 -29.30 -8.69 -8.46
N PRO A 69 -30.44 -8.77 -9.18
CA PRO A 69 -31.58 -7.87 -8.99
C PRO A 69 -32.09 -7.83 -7.54
N ASN A 70 -32.15 -8.98 -6.88
CA ASN A 70 -32.66 -9.15 -5.52
C ASN A 70 -31.56 -9.30 -4.47
N GLY A 71 -30.28 -9.12 -4.84
CA GLY A 71 -29.16 -9.27 -3.95
C GLY A 71 -28.86 -8.02 -3.13
N MET A 72 -28.02 -8.21 -2.11
CA MET A 72 -27.54 -7.12 -1.27
C MET A 72 -26.72 -6.12 -2.09
N LYS A 73 -27.08 -4.83 -2.02
CA LYS A 73 -26.35 -3.77 -2.72
C LYS A 73 -25.20 -3.28 -1.86
N LEU A 74 -24.05 -3.06 -2.50
CA LEU A 74 -22.85 -2.46 -1.88
C LEU A 74 -22.96 -0.94 -2.00
N ASP A 75 -23.07 -0.24 -0.88
CA ASP A 75 -23.37 1.20 -0.81
C ASP A 75 -22.42 2.07 -1.64
N ALA A 76 -21.13 1.74 -1.65
CA ALA A 76 -20.18 2.54 -2.41
C ALA A 76 -20.41 2.45 -3.93
N TRP A 77 -20.79 1.27 -4.46
CA TRP A 77 -21.12 1.15 -5.87
C TRP A 77 -22.42 1.88 -6.25
N VAL A 78 -23.43 1.82 -5.39
CA VAL A 78 -24.66 2.59 -5.59
C VAL A 78 -24.36 4.10 -5.63
N PHE A 79 -23.50 4.57 -4.74
CA PHE A 79 -23.07 5.98 -4.74
C PHE A 79 -22.27 6.34 -6.00
N ILE A 80 -21.32 5.48 -6.44
CA ILE A 80 -20.51 5.69 -7.64
C ILE A 80 -21.42 5.75 -8.88
N GLU A 81 -22.40 4.86 -8.98
CA GLU A 81 -23.36 4.85 -10.09
C GLU A 81 -24.17 6.14 -10.13
N ASN A 82 -24.75 6.55 -9.00
CA ASN A 82 -25.50 7.80 -8.90
C ASN A 82 -24.64 9.01 -9.27
N GLN A 83 -23.41 9.08 -8.76
CA GLN A 83 -22.48 10.17 -9.05
C GLN A 83 -21.99 10.15 -10.51
N SER A 84 -21.96 8.98 -11.17
CA SER A 84 -21.56 8.89 -12.59
C SER A 84 -22.54 9.56 -13.55
N HIS A 85 -23.81 9.71 -13.16
CA HIS A 85 -24.82 10.44 -13.95
C HIS A 85 -24.72 11.96 -13.77
N ASP A 86 -24.34 12.42 -12.59
CA ASP A 86 -24.06 13.84 -12.30
C ASP A 86 -22.98 13.96 -11.23
N LEU A 87 -21.77 14.33 -11.64
CA LEU A 87 -20.61 14.42 -10.76
C LEU A 87 -20.78 15.43 -9.63
N PHE A 88 -21.59 16.46 -9.83
CA PHE A 88 -21.72 17.59 -8.91
C PHE A 88 -23.04 17.59 -8.12
N HIS A 89 -24.06 16.86 -8.61
CA HIS A 89 -25.37 16.77 -7.95
C HIS A 89 -25.87 15.31 -7.93
N PRO A 90 -25.12 14.39 -7.31
CA PRO A 90 -25.55 12.99 -7.24
C PRO A 90 -26.90 12.92 -6.49
N LYS A 91 -27.83 12.14 -7.03
CA LYS A 91 -29.14 11.90 -6.43
C LYS A 91 -28.99 11.11 -5.13
N ASP A 92 -29.97 11.24 -4.22
CA ASP A 92 -30.09 10.46 -2.99
C ASP A 92 -28.88 10.59 -2.03
N MET A 93 -28.23 11.74 -2.04
CA MET A 93 -27.29 12.07 -0.99
C MET A 93 -28.03 12.42 0.30
N ASP A 94 -28.31 11.41 1.12
CA ASP A 94 -28.48 11.66 2.54
C ASP A 94 -27.19 12.26 3.08
N TYR A 95 -27.30 13.39 3.75
CA TYR A 95 -26.18 14.21 4.25
C TYR A 95 -25.43 13.50 5.39
N ASP A 96 -24.86 12.35 5.11
CA ASP A 96 -23.92 11.68 5.97
C ASP A 96 -22.51 12.24 5.66
N VAL A 97 -21.76 12.59 6.69
CA VAL A 97 -20.38 13.11 6.63
C VAL A 97 -19.49 12.25 5.72
N ARG A 98 -19.72 10.94 5.66
CA ARG A 98 -19.02 10.01 4.78
C ARG A 98 -19.28 10.31 3.30
N ARG A 99 -20.54 10.59 2.93
CA ARG A 99 -20.93 10.87 1.53
C ARG A 99 -20.40 12.22 1.06
N GLU A 100 -20.33 13.19 1.94
CA GLU A 100 -19.75 14.51 1.65
C GLU A 100 -18.30 14.43 1.17
N ASN A 101 -17.49 13.53 1.76
CA ASN A 101 -16.11 13.33 1.31
C ASN A 101 -16.05 12.56 -0.02
N MET A 102 -16.95 11.61 -0.24
CA MET A 102 -16.98 10.80 -1.47
C MET A 102 -17.29 11.63 -2.72
N ILE A 103 -17.99 12.76 -2.60
CA ILE A 103 -18.29 13.67 -3.72
C ILE A 103 -17.04 14.08 -4.51
N PHE A 104 -15.89 14.20 -3.85
CA PHE A 104 -14.64 14.59 -4.51
C PHE A 104 -13.85 13.40 -5.07
N ARG A 105 -14.36 12.16 -4.99
CA ARG A 105 -13.74 10.95 -5.52
C ARG A 105 -14.26 10.67 -6.93
N TRP A 106 -13.75 11.43 -7.92
CA TRP A 106 -14.30 11.42 -9.29
C TRP A 106 -13.83 10.27 -10.16
N VAL A 107 -12.70 9.62 -9.84
CA VAL A 107 -12.09 8.62 -10.73
C VAL A 107 -13.02 7.45 -10.98
N LEU A 108 -13.59 6.85 -9.92
CA LEU A 108 -14.50 5.71 -10.07
C LEU A 108 -15.82 6.09 -10.76
N PRO A 109 -16.51 7.20 -10.43
CA PRO A 109 -17.68 7.67 -11.17
C PRO A 109 -17.40 7.91 -12.66
N ILE A 110 -16.26 8.52 -13.02
CA ILE A 110 -15.87 8.71 -14.41
C ILE A 110 -15.64 7.36 -15.09
N LEU A 111 -14.94 6.42 -14.45
CA LEU A 111 -14.74 5.07 -14.98
C LEU A 111 -16.07 4.32 -15.12
N SER A 112 -16.99 4.50 -14.19
CA SER A 112 -18.34 3.92 -14.27
C SER A 112 -19.08 4.44 -15.50
N PHE A 113 -19.09 5.75 -15.72
CA PHE A 113 -19.67 6.34 -16.93
C PHE A 113 -19.01 5.81 -18.21
N LEU A 114 -17.68 5.80 -18.28
CA LEU A 114 -16.94 5.34 -19.45
C LEU A 114 -17.09 3.84 -19.75
N SER A 115 -17.32 3.03 -18.71
CA SER A 115 -17.57 1.57 -18.85
C SER A 115 -19.03 1.21 -19.12
N GLY A 116 -19.93 2.20 -19.28
CA GLY A 116 -21.37 1.97 -19.39
C GLY A 116 -21.96 1.39 -18.11
N HIS A 117 -21.48 1.86 -16.95
CA HIS A 117 -21.87 1.43 -15.60
C HIS A 117 -21.54 -0.05 -15.29
N ASN A 118 -20.58 -0.62 -16.01
CA ASN A 118 -20.16 -2.00 -15.80
C ASN A 118 -19.09 -2.12 -14.71
N ILE A 119 -19.52 -2.47 -13.51
CA ILE A 119 -18.67 -2.63 -12.32
C ILE A 119 -17.57 -3.68 -12.55
N VAL A 120 -17.87 -4.76 -13.28
CA VAL A 120 -16.90 -5.84 -13.54
C VAL A 120 -15.68 -5.31 -14.30
N ILE A 121 -15.88 -4.39 -15.25
CA ILE A 121 -14.79 -3.76 -15.98
C ILE A 121 -13.89 -2.96 -15.02
N ILE A 122 -14.48 -2.22 -14.08
CA ILE A 122 -13.72 -1.42 -13.11
C ILE A 122 -12.91 -2.32 -12.18
N VAL A 123 -13.52 -3.41 -11.67
CA VAL A 123 -12.81 -4.38 -10.81
C VAL A 123 -11.68 -5.09 -11.58
N LEU A 124 -11.89 -5.43 -12.85
CA LEU A 124 -10.84 -5.98 -13.71
C LEU A 124 -9.69 -4.97 -13.93
N LEU A 125 -10.02 -3.71 -14.22
CA LEU A 125 -9.00 -2.66 -14.34
C LEU A 125 -8.20 -2.50 -13.04
N GLN A 126 -8.87 -2.50 -11.89
CA GLN A 126 -8.20 -2.45 -10.59
C GLN A 126 -7.26 -3.65 -10.40
N SER A 127 -7.69 -4.86 -10.76
CA SER A 127 -6.86 -6.06 -10.68
C SER A 127 -5.64 -5.98 -11.60
N ILE A 128 -5.78 -5.42 -12.81
CA ILE A 128 -4.66 -5.16 -13.71
C ILE A 128 -3.67 -4.17 -13.07
N LEU A 129 -4.18 -3.10 -12.45
CA LEU A 129 -3.32 -2.14 -11.73
C LEU A 129 -2.60 -2.80 -10.56
N GLY A 130 -3.21 -3.75 -9.85
CA GLY A 130 -2.57 -4.58 -8.83
C GLY A 130 -1.41 -5.42 -9.38
N ILE A 131 -1.59 -6.06 -10.53
CA ILE A 131 -0.52 -6.79 -11.22
C ILE A 131 0.62 -5.83 -11.60
N LEU A 132 0.29 -4.67 -12.14
CA LEU A 132 1.27 -3.63 -12.51
C LEU A 132 1.97 -3.05 -11.28
N PHE A 133 1.29 -2.92 -10.14
CA PHE A 133 1.91 -2.51 -8.87
C PHE A 133 3.02 -3.46 -8.47
N ILE A 134 2.75 -4.78 -8.48
CA ILE A 134 3.74 -5.82 -8.16
C ILE A 134 4.88 -5.82 -9.19
N HIS A 135 4.55 -5.69 -10.48
CA HIS A 135 5.54 -5.66 -11.56
C HIS A 135 6.50 -4.47 -11.43
N HIS A 136 5.98 -3.26 -11.26
CA HIS A 136 6.81 -2.06 -11.11
C HIS A 136 7.61 -2.07 -9.81
N THR A 137 7.07 -2.64 -8.73
CA THR A 137 7.81 -2.89 -7.49
C THR A 137 8.99 -3.82 -7.74
N ALA A 138 8.79 -4.92 -8.46
CA ALA A 138 9.85 -5.87 -8.81
C ALA A 138 10.91 -5.24 -9.73
N GLN A 139 10.51 -4.45 -10.72
CA GLN A 139 11.43 -3.72 -11.58
C GLN A 139 12.28 -2.72 -10.79
N TRP A 140 11.63 -1.96 -9.92
CA TRP A 140 12.32 -0.96 -9.12
C TRP A 140 13.35 -1.58 -8.17
N ILE A 141 12.96 -2.60 -7.39
CA ILE A 141 13.89 -3.25 -6.47
C ILE A 141 15.07 -3.88 -7.21
N TYR A 142 14.85 -4.49 -8.38
CA TYR A 142 15.91 -5.01 -9.21
C TYR A 142 16.84 -3.90 -9.73
N SER A 143 16.30 -2.74 -10.10
CA SER A 143 17.11 -1.59 -10.55
C SER A 143 18.03 -1.03 -9.45
N VAL A 144 17.64 -1.17 -8.18
CA VAL A 144 18.41 -0.69 -7.03
C VAL A 144 19.41 -1.74 -6.55
N SER A 145 19.02 -3.03 -6.56
CA SER A 145 19.80 -4.12 -5.97
C SER A 145 20.70 -4.83 -6.97
N ALA A 146 20.34 -4.84 -8.25
CA ALA A 146 20.89 -5.72 -9.30
C ALA A 146 20.91 -7.21 -8.90
N ASP A 147 20.04 -7.62 -7.96
CA ASP A 147 20.03 -8.95 -7.36
C ASP A 147 18.64 -9.60 -7.41
N LYS A 148 18.56 -10.73 -8.11
CA LYS A 148 17.31 -11.44 -8.32
C LYS A 148 16.74 -12.07 -7.05
N VAL A 149 17.59 -12.53 -6.11
CA VAL A 149 17.14 -13.12 -4.85
C VAL A 149 16.48 -12.06 -3.99
N THR A 150 17.12 -10.91 -3.80
CA THR A 150 16.57 -9.76 -3.10
C THR A 150 15.25 -9.30 -3.73
N THR A 151 15.22 -9.25 -5.08
CA THR A 151 14.01 -8.89 -5.82
C THR A 151 12.88 -9.87 -5.55
N GLY A 152 13.18 -11.17 -5.60
CA GLY A 152 12.20 -12.22 -5.33
C GLY A 152 11.61 -12.13 -3.92
N LEU A 153 12.48 -12.05 -2.91
CA LEU A 153 12.07 -11.96 -1.51
C LEU A 153 11.20 -10.72 -1.23
N PHE A 154 11.63 -9.56 -1.72
CA PHE A 154 10.89 -8.31 -1.53
C PHE A 154 9.55 -8.32 -2.25
N THR A 155 9.52 -8.77 -3.52
CA THR A 155 8.30 -8.78 -4.33
C THR A 155 7.25 -9.71 -3.73
N VAL A 156 7.65 -10.93 -3.30
CA VAL A 156 6.74 -11.88 -2.64
C VAL A 156 6.23 -11.30 -1.31
N ALA A 157 7.09 -10.65 -0.52
CA ALA A 157 6.66 -10.02 0.71
C ALA A 157 5.59 -8.94 0.46
N ILE A 158 5.88 -8.00 -0.47
CA ILE A 158 4.97 -6.89 -0.80
C ILE A 158 3.65 -7.38 -1.40
N ALA A 159 3.69 -8.42 -2.24
CA ALA A 159 2.47 -8.98 -2.82
C ALA A 159 1.50 -9.59 -1.78
N ASN A 160 2.00 -9.91 -0.58
CA ASN A 160 1.24 -10.55 0.49
C ASN A 160 1.05 -9.66 1.72
N ILE A 161 1.07 -8.32 1.55
CA ILE A 161 0.63 -7.37 2.57
C ILE A 161 -0.67 -6.69 2.14
N PHE A 162 -1.32 -6.02 3.07
CA PHE A 162 -2.63 -5.37 2.85
C PHE A 162 -2.71 -4.56 1.56
N VAL A 163 -1.74 -3.71 1.26
CA VAL A 163 -1.73 -2.86 0.06
C VAL A 163 -1.95 -3.65 -1.23
N CYS A 164 -1.24 -4.77 -1.41
CA CYS A 164 -1.37 -5.58 -2.63
C CYS A 164 -2.60 -6.49 -2.60
N THR A 165 -2.83 -7.19 -1.48
CA THR A 165 -3.97 -8.11 -1.37
C THR A 165 -5.30 -7.38 -1.49
N TRP A 166 -5.43 -6.21 -0.87
CA TRP A 166 -6.63 -5.38 -0.96
C TRP A 166 -6.89 -4.85 -2.37
N THR A 167 -5.86 -4.58 -3.16
CA THR A 167 -6.03 -4.16 -4.57
C THR A 167 -6.81 -5.19 -5.39
N PHE A 168 -6.68 -6.49 -5.07
CA PHE A 168 -7.47 -7.55 -5.70
C PHE A 168 -8.81 -7.78 -5.01
N ALA A 169 -8.88 -7.55 -3.70
CA ALA A 169 -10.03 -7.88 -2.86
C ALA A 169 -11.02 -6.74 -2.67
N ASP A 170 -10.66 -5.50 -3.02
CA ASP A 170 -11.58 -4.36 -2.98
C ASP A 170 -12.64 -4.46 -4.09
N ILE A 171 -13.61 -5.33 -3.82
CA ILE A 171 -14.83 -5.46 -4.62
C ILE A 171 -15.91 -4.48 -4.14
N TYR A 172 -15.63 -3.72 -3.07
CA TYR A 172 -16.61 -2.85 -2.41
C TYR A 172 -16.78 -1.49 -3.11
N GLY A 173 -15.85 -1.12 -4.00
CA GLY A 173 -15.89 0.15 -4.72
C GLY A 173 -15.19 1.31 -3.99
N TYR A 174 -14.23 1.01 -3.13
CA TYR A 174 -13.44 2.07 -2.49
C TYR A 174 -12.38 2.67 -3.41
N GLY A 175 -11.85 1.87 -4.35
CA GLY A 175 -10.88 2.30 -5.34
C GLY A 175 -9.46 2.49 -4.83
N ASP A 176 -9.14 1.99 -3.63
CA ASP A 176 -7.81 2.13 -3.05
C ASP A 176 -6.71 1.61 -4.00
N GLY A 177 -6.97 0.52 -4.73
CA GLY A 177 -6.03 -0.04 -5.70
C GLY A 177 -5.63 0.93 -6.82
N PHE A 178 -6.57 1.77 -7.29
CA PHE A 178 -6.25 2.84 -8.23
C PHE A 178 -5.34 3.89 -7.56
N ALA A 179 -5.70 4.38 -6.38
CA ALA A 179 -4.93 5.39 -5.68
C ALA A 179 -3.50 4.91 -5.40
N TRP A 180 -3.33 3.70 -4.87
CA TRP A 180 -2.01 3.14 -4.55
C TRP A 180 -1.14 2.92 -5.79
N TYR A 181 -1.73 2.38 -6.88
CA TYR A 181 -0.97 2.22 -8.11
C TYR A 181 -0.46 3.56 -8.66
N PHE A 182 -1.31 4.58 -8.72
CA PHE A 182 -0.91 5.88 -9.25
C PHE A 182 0.05 6.63 -8.32
N LEU A 183 -0.04 6.44 -7.00
CA LEU A 183 0.98 6.89 -6.05
C LEU A 183 2.33 6.19 -6.29
N LEU A 184 2.34 4.86 -6.49
CA LEU A 184 3.56 4.12 -6.82
C LEU A 184 4.13 4.59 -8.15
N ALA A 185 3.30 4.75 -9.16
CA ALA A 185 3.71 5.25 -10.47
C ALA A 185 4.34 6.65 -10.38
N ALA A 186 3.77 7.55 -9.57
CA ALA A 186 4.35 8.87 -9.30
C ALA A 186 5.67 8.77 -8.53
N LEU A 187 5.77 7.86 -7.55
CA LEU A 187 6.98 7.64 -6.75
C LEU A 187 8.16 7.19 -7.62
N LEU A 188 7.93 6.27 -8.55
CA LEU A 188 8.97 5.63 -9.36
C LEU A 188 9.32 6.39 -10.65
N ASN A 189 8.44 7.25 -11.16
CA ASN A 189 8.63 7.93 -12.43
C ASN A 189 9.59 9.13 -12.32
N ARG A 190 10.14 9.52 -13.48
CA ARG A 190 11.01 10.71 -13.63
C ARG A 190 10.38 11.84 -14.42
N ASN A 191 9.34 11.56 -15.20
CA ASN A 191 8.67 12.57 -16.02
C ASN A 191 7.73 13.43 -15.15
N PRO A 192 7.94 14.77 -15.06
CA PRO A 192 7.13 15.65 -14.23
C PRO A 192 5.64 15.64 -14.60
N LEU A 193 5.33 15.63 -15.90
CA LEU A 193 3.94 15.61 -16.36
C LEU A 193 3.23 14.32 -15.96
N PHE A 194 3.92 13.18 -16.10
CA PHE A 194 3.37 11.90 -15.68
C PHE A 194 3.14 11.85 -14.16
N ILE A 195 4.10 12.35 -13.36
CA ILE A 195 3.97 12.45 -11.89
C ILE A 195 2.74 13.29 -11.53
N PHE A 196 2.58 14.46 -12.18
CA PHE A 196 1.44 15.32 -11.94
C PHE A 196 0.11 14.62 -12.23
N ILE A 197 -0.03 14.00 -13.41
CA ILE A 197 -1.25 13.29 -13.81
C ILE A 197 -1.54 12.12 -12.85
N ALA A 198 -0.53 11.33 -12.53
CA ALA A 198 -0.68 10.20 -11.60
C ALA A 198 -1.14 10.66 -10.20
N LEU A 199 -0.57 11.76 -9.69
CA LEU A 199 -1.01 12.34 -8.42
C LEU A 199 -2.45 12.85 -8.49
N GLN A 200 -2.86 13.52 -9.58
CA GLN A 200 -4.26 13.96 -9.73
C GLN A 200 -5.22 12.75 -9.73
N ILE A 201 -4.90 11.69 -10.46
CA ILE A 201 -5.72 10.47 -10.45
C ILE A 201 -5.79 9.89 -9.03
N ALA A 202 -4.66 9.77 -8.32
CA ALA A 202 -4.66 9.26 -6.95
C ALA A 202 -5.49 10.14 -6.00
N PHE A 203 -5.33 11.46 -6.05
CA PHE A 203 -6.00 12.42 -5.18
C PHE A 203 -7.51 12.47 -5.39
N PHE A 204 -7.96 12.37 -6.65
CA PHE A 204 -9.38 12.29 -6.99
C PHE A 204 -9.95 10.86 -6.93
N THR A 205 -9.14 9.87 -6.57
CA THR A 205 -9.61 8.53 -6.19
C THR A 205 -9.93 8.47 -4.70
N ASP A 206 -9.01 8.96 -3.86
CA ASP A 206 -9.18 8.96 -2.40
C ASP A 206 -8.39 10.11 -1.77
N GLU A 207 -8.99 10.85 -0.85
CA GLU A 207 -8.37 11.99 -0.17
C GLU A 207 -7.15 11.62 0.68
N ARG A 208 -7.02 10.36 1.12
CA ARG A 208 -5.83 9.88 1.83
C ARG A 208 -4.58 9.88 0.96
N ALA A 209 -4.74 9.77 -0.36
CA ALA A 209 -3.66 9.91 -1.31
C ALA A 209 -3.02 11.31 -1.28
N VAL A 210 -3.80 12.35 -0.92
CA VAL A 210 -3.29 13.72 -0.77
C VAL A 210 -2.25 13.78 0.35
N ILE A 211 -2.53 13.12 1.49
CA ILE A 211 -1.56 13.00 2.60
C ILE A 211 -0.35 12.19 2.15
N ALA A 212 -0.59 11.09 1.43
CA ALA A 212 0.48 10.23 0.89
C ALA A 212 1.43 10.97 -0.07
N GLY A 213 0.97 12.03 -0.75
CA GLY A 213 1.83 12.93 -1.50
C GLY A 213 3.00 13.48 -0.67
N GLY A 214 2.80 13.72 0.64
CA GLY A 214 3.86 14.11 1.58
C GLY A 214 4.91 13.01 1.78
N TYR A 215 4.51 11.75 1.75
CA TYR A 215 5.45 10.62 1.87
C TYR A 215 6.26 10.44 0.59
N LEU A 216 5.69 10.74 -0.57
CA LEU A 216 6.44 10.80 -1.84
C LEU A 216 7.48 11.91 -1.80
N LEU A 217 7.13 13.07 -1.23
CA LEU A 217 8.05 14.19 -1.04
C LEU A 217 9.23 13.78 -0.15
N LEU A 218 8.96 13.10 0.98
CA LEU A 218 10.00 12.54 1.86
C LEU A 218 10.88 11.52 1.14
N TYR A 219 10.30 10.64 0.33
CA TYR A 219 11.04 9.66 -0.47
C TYR A 219 12.01 10.33 -1.44
N GLN A 220 11.57 11.34 -2.19
CA GLN A 220 12.42 12.07 -3.12
C GLN A 220 13.51 12.85 -2.40
N MET A 221 13.20 13.43 -1.23
CA MET A 221 14.18 14.11 -0.36
C MET A 221 15.26 13.13 0.10
N LEU A 222 14.85 11.92 0.52
CA LEU A 222 15.76 10.87 0.97
C LEU A 222 16.70 10.42 -0.15
N ILE A 223 16.18 10.09 -1.33
CA ILE A 223 17.00 9.69 -2.49
C ILE A 223 18.00 10.79 -2.83
N THR A 224 17.53 12.04 -2.94
CA THR A 224 18.40 13.17 -3.29
C THR A 224 19.52 13.38 -2.25
N ALA A 225 19.24 13.17 -0.96
CA ALA A 225 20.24 13.26 0.08
C ALA A 225 21.34 12.20 -0.07
N TYR A 226 20.96 10.97 -0.41
CA TYR A 226 21.93 9.89 -0.66
C TYR A 226 22.73 10.09 -1.95
N ASP A 227 22.09 10.53 -3.03
CA ASP A 227 22.73 10.78 -4.31
C ASP A 227 23.79 11.91 -4.19
N ARG A 228 23.47 12.96 -3.43
CA ARG A 228 24.38 14.08 -3.17
C ARG A 228 25.35 13.83 -2.03
N LYS A 229 25.16 12.77 -1.25
CA LYS A 229 25.90 12.49 -0.01
C LYS A 229 25.87 13.65 0.98
N ASP A 230 24.82 14.45 0.96
CA ASP A 230 24.61 15.61 1.82
C ASP A 230 23.32 15.46 2.63
N PHE A 231 23.47 15.28 3.93
CA PHE A 231 22.39 15.05 4.89
C PHE A 231 22.18 16.27 5.80
N SER A 232 22.69 17.45 5.41
CA SER A 232 22.50 18.67 6.17
C SER A 232 21.03 19.13 6.11
N PHE A 233 20.57 19.74 7.19
CA PHE A 233 19.21 20.27 7.27
C PHE A 233 18.91 21.26 6.13
N VAL A 234 19.85 22.11 5.78
CA VAL A 234 19.70 23.12 4.71
C VAL A 234 19.48 22.45 3.34
N THR A 235 20.23 21.39 3.04
CA THR A 235 20.07 20.65 1.78
C THR A 235 18.74 19.89 1.76
N LEU A 236 18.35 19.27 2.86
CA LEU A 236 17.05 18.62 2.97
C LEU A 236 15.91 19.61 2.73
N LEU A 237 15.97 20.78 3.38
CA LEU A 237 14.93 21.82 3.20
C LEU A 237 14.88 22.37 1.77
N LYS A 238 16.03 22.63 1.15
CA LYS A 238 16.07 23.04 -0.28
C LYS A 238 15.46 21.98 -1.20
N ASN A 239 15.70 20.70 -0.91
CA ASN A 239 15.17 19.60 -1.70
C ASN A 239 13.63 19.49 -1.62
N VAL A 240 13.01 19.94 -0.50
CA VAL A 240 11.54 19.97 -0.35
C VAL A 240 10.86 20.77 -1.46
N PHE A 241 11.48 21.85 -1.94
CA PHE A 241 10.89 22.76 -2.94
C PHE A 241 11.52 22.63 -4.33
N SER A 242 12.41 21.67 -4.56
CA SER A 242 13.15 21.56 -5.81
C SER A 242 12.80 20.31 -6.62
N GLY A 243 13.05 20.36 -7.95
CA GLY A 243 12.95 19.21 -8.82
C GLY A 243 11.55 18.57 -8.85
N LYS A 244 11.49 17.26 -8.65
CA LYS A 244 10.22 16.50 -8.63
C LYS A 244 9.28 16.93 -7.50
N ASN A 245 9.81 17.43 -6.40
CA ASN A 245 9.01 17.90 -5.27
C ASN A 245 8.16 19.10 -5.62
N ALA A 246 8.63 20.01 -6.51
CA ALA A 246 7.83 21.12 -7.02
C ALA A 246 6.55 20.63 -7.73
N VAL A 247 6.62 19.47 -8.41
CA VAL A 247 5.45 18.87 -9.07
C VAL A 247 4.43 18.36 -8.05
N ILE A 248 4.87 17.82 -6.92
CA ILE A 248 3.98 17.38 -5.85
C ILE A 248 3.26 18.60 -5.24
N TRP A 249 3.99 19.69 -4.99
CA TRP A 249 3.38 20.95 -4.55
C TRP A 249 2.35 21.48 -5.53
N LEU A 250 2.68 21.48 -6.83
CA LEU A 250 1.75 21.88 -7.87
C LEU A 250 0.50 20.98 -7.89
N ALA A 251 0.66 19.67 -7.72
CA ALA A 251 -0.46 18.74 -7.66
C ALA A 251 -1.39 19.04 -6.48
N TRP A 252 -0.86 19.38 -5.32
CA TRP A 252 -1.67 19.83 -4.18
C TRP A 252 -2.41 21.15 -4.44
N ILE A 253 -1.71 22.14 -4.97
CA ILE A 253 -2.30 23.45 -5.30
C ILE A 253 -3.48 23.26 -6.26
N VAL A 254 -3.31 22.46 -7.32
CA VAL A 254 -4.38 22.20 -8.30
C VAL A 254 -5.52 21.42 -7.66
N TYR A 255 -5.25 20.36 -6.93
CA TYR A 255 -6.29 19.57 -6.24
C TYR A 255 -7.12 20.43 -5.28
N PHE A 256 -6.46 21.17 -4.39
CA PHE A 256 -7.17 22.03 -3.43
C PHE A 256 -7.88 23.20 -4.11
N GLY A 257 -7.30 23.76 -5.18
CA GLY A 257 -7.93 24.81 -5.98
C GLY A 257 -9.22 24.32 -6.63
N ILE A 258 -9.19 23.14 -7.26
CA ILE A 258 -10.39 22.52 -7.86
C ILE A 258 -11.41 22.20 -6.78
N ARG A 259 -11.00 21.56 -5.68
CA ARG A 259 -11.89 21.23 -4.57
C ARG A 259 -12.58 22.48 -3.99
N PHE A 260 -11.82 23.52 -3.74
CA PHE A 260 -12.35 24.81 -3.25
C PHE A 260 -13.35 25.44 -4.24
N TYR A 261 -13.01 25.44 -5.52
CA TYR A 261 -13.89 25.97 -6.56
C TYR A 261 -15.22 25.20 -6.62
N VAL A 262 -15.14 23.88 -6.67
CA VAL A 262 -16.32 22.98 -6.73
C VAL A 262 -17.17 23.15 -5.47
N GLN A 263 -16.56 23.15 -4.30
CA GLN A 263 -17.26 23.35 -3.05
C GLN A 263 -18.02 24.69 -3.02
N LYS A 264 -17.35 25.78 -3.40
CA LYS A 264 -17.96 27.12 -3.40
C LYS A 264 -19.07 27.26 -4.43
N THR A 265 -18.93 26.61 -5.60
CA THR A 265 -19.86 26.78 -6.71
C THR A 265 -21.08 25.89 -6.59
N TYR A 266 -20.88 24.61 -6.23
CA TYR A 266 -21.95 23.61 -6.25
C TYR A 266 -22.48 23.24 -4.87
N PHE A 267 -21.69 23.49 -3.81
CA PHE A 267 -22.04 23.11 -2.44
C PHE A 267 -21.86 24.27 -1.43
N PRO A 268 -22.39 25.47 -1.66
CA PRO A 268 -22.08 26.67 -0.86
C PRO A 268 -22.55 26.56 0.59
N ASN A 269 -23.55 25.74 0.86
CA ASN A 269 -24.17 25.60 2.18
C ASN A 269 -23.62 24.44 3.02
N HIS A 270 -22.63 23.70 2.49
CA HIS A 270 -22.07 22.54 3.18
C HIS A 270 -20.65 22.80 3.66
N SER A 271 -20.40 22.49 4.92
CA SER A 271 -19.04 22.49 5.49
C SER A 271 -18.44 21.09 5.33
N TYR A 272 -17.77 20.84 4.19
CA TYR A 272 -17.12 19.55 3.98
C TYR A 272 -15.86 19.42 4.82
N SER A 273 -15.85 18.46 5.74
CA SER A 273 -14.65 18.08 6.45
C SER A 273 -13.68 17.37 5.48
N THR A 274 -12.44 17.82 5.44
CA THR A 274 -11.38 17.12 4.71
C THR A 274 -10.87 15.89 5.47
N LEU A 275 -11.25 15.73 6.73
CA LEU A 275 -10.65 14.81 7.68
C LEU A 275 -11.47 13.53 7.93
N GLY A 276 -12.60 13.36 7.25
CA GLY A 276 -13.47 12.20 7.49
C GLY A 276 -14.18 12.26 8.86
N THR A 277 -14.84 11.18 9.24
CA THR A 277 -15.52 11.08 10.53
C THR A 277 -14.51 10.80 11.63
N PRO A 278 -14.31 11.70 12.60
CA PRO A 278 -13.35 11.50 13.68
C PRO A 278 -13.88 10.44 14.66
N VAL A 279 -13.08 9.38 14.85
CA VAL A 279 -13.41 8.28 15.75
C VAL A 279 -12.31 7.99 16.76
N LEU A 280 -11.34 8.91 16.88
CA LEU A 280 -10.14 8.79 17.69
C LEU A 280 -10.40 8.29 19.13
N PHE A 281 -11.55 8.61 19.69
CA PHE A 281 -11.93 8.24 21.06
C PHE A 281 -13.12 7.26 21.11
N ALA A 282 -13.58 6.74 19.96
CA ALA A 282 -14.64 5.74 19.96
C ALA A 282 -14.17 4.45 20.63
N ASP A 283 -14.97 3.89 21.52
CA ASP A 283 -14.64 2.66 22.24
C ASP A 283 -14.35 1.48 21.28
N ALA A 284 -15.01 1.45 20.14
CA ALA A 284 -14.80 0.47 19.09
C ALA A 284 -13.34 0.40 18.56
N HIS A 285 -12.58 1.51 18.63
CA HIS A 285 -11.19 1.55 18.17
C HIS A 285 -10.20 1.02 19.19
N ARG A 286 -10.54 1.08 20.48
CA ARG A 286 -9.61 0.72 21.56
C ARG A 286 -9.20 -0.74 21.52
N HIS A 287 -10.06 -1.64 21.07
CA HIS A 287 -9.80 -3.08 21.09
C HIS A 287 -9.03 -3.60 19.87
N GLY A 288 -9.08 -2.91 18.72
CA GLY A 288 -8.43 -3.34 17.48
C GLY A 288 -7.21 -2.53 17.04
N LEU A 289 -6.88 -1.44 17.72
CA LEU A 289 -5.89 -0.45 17.27
C LEU A 289 -4.50 -1.07 17.01
N GLY A 290 -3.98 -1.84 17.95
CA GLY A 290 -2.65 -2.49 17.81
C GLY A 290 -2.61 -3.48 16.64
N SER A 291 -3.69 -4.23 16.46
CA SER A 291 -3.83 -5.18 15.35
C SER A 291 -3.91 -4.45 14.02
N SER A 292 -4.71 -3.38 13.91
CA SER A 292 -4.83 -2.58 12.68
C SER A 292 -3.49 -1.92 12.29
N ILE A 293 -2.74 -1.40 13.26
CA ILE A 293 -1.41 -0.86 13.01
C ILE A 293 -0.47 -1.95 12.50
N TRP A 294 -0.53 -3.13 13.10
CA TRP A 294 0.29 -4.27 12.68
C TRP A 294 -0.07 -4.73 11.27
N THR A 295 -1.35 -5.00 11.00
CA THR A 295 -1.84 -5.57 9.75
C THR A 295 -1.68 -4.65 8.55
N ALA A 296 -1.56 -3.32 8.75
CA ALA A 296 -1.29 -2.39 7.66
C ALA A 296 0.07 -2.64 6.96
N PHE A 297 1.07 -3.16 7.70
CA PHE A 297 2.44 -3.32 7.20
C PHE A 297 3.01 -4.73 7.43
N GLU A 298 2.45 -5.49 8.33
CA GLU A 298 2.80 -6.89 8.64
C GLU A 298 4.33 -7.10 8.80
N GLY A 299 4.91 -8.10 8.12
CA GLY A 299 6.35 -8.37 8.19
C GLY A 299 7.25 -7.22 7.72
N THR A 300 6.73 -6.26 6.96
CA THR A 300 7.53 -5.09 6.52
C THR A 300 7.91 -4.15 7.66
N TRP A 301 7.32 -4.31 8.87
CA TRP A 301 7.79 -3.66 10.09
C TRP A 301 9.25 -3.95 10.38
N LEU A 302 9.74 -5.15 10.03
CA LEU A 302 11.17 -5.49 10.18
C LEU A 302 12.06 -4.60 9.32
N LEU A 303 11.63 -4.31 8.08
CA LEU A 303 12.38 -3.41 7.18
C LEU A 303 12.41 -1.98 7.74
N MET A 304 11.25 -1.48 8.21
CA MET A 304 11.15 -0.14 8.77
C MET A 304 11.99 0.00 10.05
N GLY A 305 11.92 -0.98 10.96
CA GLY A 305 12.74 -1.01 12.16
C GLY A 305 14.23 -1.08 11.86
N ALA A 306 14.64 -1.93 10.92
CA ALA A 306 16.04 -2.03 10.49
C ALA A 306 16.55 -0.72 9.84
N ALA A 307 15.72 -0.04 9.04
CA ALA A 307 16.08 1.23 8.43
C ALA A 307 16.23 2.37 9.47
N ILE A 308 15.32 2.43 10.45
CA ILE A 308 15.41 3.37 11.58
C ILE A 308 16.72 3.14 12.34
N LEU A 309 17.04 1.88 12.66
CA LEU A 309 18.30 1.53 13.32
C LEU A 309 19.53 1.93 12.47
N ALA A 310 19.48 1.68 11.15
CA ALA A 310 20.56 2.04 10.23
C ALA A 310 20.78 3.56 10.17
N LEU A 311 19.72 4.37 10.12
CA LEU A 311 19.79 5.83 10.15
C LEU A 311 20.37 6.33 11.49
N TRP A 312 19.99 5.70 12.59
CA TRP A 312 20.52 6.00 13.92
C TRP A 312 22.02 5.68 14.03
N LEU A 313 22.43 4.48 13.65
CA LEU A 313 23.82 4.04 13.70
C LEU A 313 24.74 4.84 12.77
N THR A 314 24.22 5.29 11.62
CA THR A 314 24.96 6.16 10.67
C THR A 314 24.89 7.64 11.04
N ARG A 315 24.29 8.00 12.19
CA ARG A 315 24.15 9.36 12.73
C ARG A 315 23.44 10.33 11.78
N ARG A 316 22.50 9.85 10.96
CA ARG A 316 21.73 10.69 10.02
C ARG A 316 20.46 11.21 10.69
N PHE A 317 20.63 11.93 11.81
CA PHE A 317 19.55 12.31 12.71
C PHE A 317 18.49 13.21 12.08
N PHE A 318 18.87 14.12 11.17
CA PHE A 318 17.89 14.97 10.48
C PHE A 318 16.98 14.14 9.56
N LEU A 319 17.56 13.19 8.83
CA LEU A 319 16.78 12.30 7.98
C LEU A 319 15.90 11.37 8.80
N LEU A 320 16.42 10.82 9.90
CA LEU A 320 15.67 10.04 10.86
C LEU A 320 14.48 10.83 11.43
N ALA A 321 14.70 12.09 11.82
CA ALA A 321 13.65 12.96 12.34
C ALA A 321 12.59 13.26 11.28
N ALA A 322 12.99 13.54 10.02
CA ALA A 322 12.06 13.80 8.94
C ALA A 322 11.18 12.57 8.62
N VAL A 323 11.80 11.38 8.51
CA VAL A 323 11.07 10.12 8.27
C VAL A 323 10.18 9.79 9.47
N GLY A 324 10.68 9.96 10.70
CA GLY A 324 9.93 9.73 11.93
C GLY A 324 8.72 10.66 12.06
N LEU A 325 8.88 11.95 11.77
CA LEU A 325 7.76 12.91 11.76
C LEU A 325 6.71 12.54 10.71
N GLY A 326 7.13 12.22 9.49
CA GLY A 326 6.22 11.76 8.44
C GLY A 326 5.46 10.50 8.86
N PHE A 327 6.12 9.56 9.54
CA PHE A 327 5.49 8.36 10.06
C PHE A 327 4.50 8.66 11.21
N LEU A 328 4.81 9.62 12.08
CA LEU A 328 3.88 10.09 13.11
C LEU A 328 2.64 10.74 12.49
N VAL A 329 2.77 11.52 11.41
CA VAL A 329 1.63 12.07 10.67
C VAL A 329 0.79 10.94 10.08
N LEU A 330 1.41 9.90 9.52
CA LEU A 330 0.71 8.72 9.02
C LEU A 330 -0.11 8.03 10.14
N LEU A 331 0.52 7.75 11.28
CA LEU A 331 -0.17 7.15 12.42
C LEU A 331 -1.32 8.01 12.92
N ALA A 332 -1.09 9.31 13.09
CA ALA A 332 -2.12 10.25 13.54
C ALA A 332 -3.32 10.29 12.57
N SER A 333 -3.05 10.38 11.25
CA SER A 333 -4.11 10.40 10.24
C SER A 333 -4.83 9.05 10.12
N GLY A 334 -4.11 7.94 10.26
CA GLY A 334 -4.67 6.59 10.21
C GLY A 334 -5.55 6.27 11.41
N ILE A 335 -5.11 6.64 12.63
CA ILE A 335 -5.88 6.41 13.86
C ILE A 335 -7.11 7.32 13.94
N TYR A 336 -7.12 8.44 13.21
CA TYR A 336 -8.23 9.38 13.20
C TYR A 336 -9.49 8.87 12.50
N VAL A 337 -9.36 7.86 11.61
CA VAL A 337 -10.47 7.34 10.80
C VAL A 337 -10.88 5.93 11.20
N HIS A 338 -12.07 5.49 10.76
CA HIS A 338 -12.58 4.15 11.06
C HIS A 338 -11.74 3.04 10.43
N ASP A 339 -11.36 3.19 9.17
CA ASP A 339 -10.68 2.17 8.38
C ASP A 339 -9.16 2.33 8.54
N ILE A 340 -8.64 1.99 9.72
CA ILE A 340 -7.24 2.23 10.09
C ILE A 340 -6.29 1.52 9.14
N ASP A 341 -6.51 0.25 8.82
CA ASP A 341 -5.65 -0.54 7.92
C ASP A 341 -5.55 0.13 6.54
N ARG A 342 -6.70 0.53 5.97
CA ARG A 342 -6.76 1.23 4.70
C ARG A 342 -6.04 2.58 4.74
N ALA A 343 -6.23 3.33 5.82
CA ALA A 343 -5.60 4.65 5.96
C ALA A 343 -4.07 4.54 6.12
N LEU A 344 -3.60 3.60 6.95
CA LEU A 344 -2.18 3.36 7.14
C LEU A 344 -1.50 2.77 5.90
N ALA A 345 -2.22 2.01 5.07
CA ALA A 345 -1.71 1.46 3.83
C ALA A 345 -1.22 2.53 2.84
N TYR A 346 -1.77 3.75 2.90
CA TYR A 346 -1.24 4.90 2.15
C TYR A 346 0.20 5.27 2.55
N GLY A 347 0.70 4.72 3.65
CA GLY A 347 2.09 4.82 4.09
C GLY A 347 3.05 3.84 3.42
N PHE A 348 2.64 3.04 2.44
CA PHE A 348 3.53 2.10 1.74
C PHE A 348 4.85 2.74 1.21
N PRO A 349 4.94 4.05 0.87
CA PRO A 349 6.21 4.67 0.52
C PRO A 349 7.30 4.54 1.60
N PHE A 350 6.92 4.38 2.88
CA PHE A 350 7.88 4.13 3.96
C PHE A 350 8.60 2.78 3.81
N ILE A 351 7.95 1.77 3.22
CA ILE A 351 8.58 0.48 2.92
C ILE A 351 9.68 0.68 1.86
N PHE A 352 9.40 1.46 0.82
CA PHE A 352 10.36 1.79 -0.24
C PHE A 352 11.52 2.65 0.29
N MET A 353 11.24 3.62 1.16
CA MET A 353 12.28 4.37 1.86
C MET A 353 13.17 3.46 2.69
N SER A 354 12.58 2.54 3.42
CA SER A 354 13.29 1.64 4.33
C SER A 354 14.25 0.72 3.59
N ILE A 355 13.79 0.05 2.55
CA ILE A 355 14.66 -0.83 1.77
C ILE A 355 15.75 -0.05 1.04
N TYR A 356 15.46 1.17 0.55
CA TYR A 356 16.47 2.04 -0.06
C TYR A 356 17.55 2.43 0.94
N VAL A 357 17.19 2.83 2.17
CA VAL A 357 18.14 3.11 3.26
C VAL A 357 19.02 1.91 3.53
N LEU A 358 18.46 0.72 3.60
CA LEU A 358 19.22 -0.51 3.84
C LEU A 358 20.22 -0.79 2.73
N PHE A 359 19.88 -0.58 1.45
CA PHE A 359 20.85 -0.71 0.35
C PHE A 359 22.01 0.27 0.44
N GLN A 360 21.80 1.43 1.02
CA GLN A 360 22.85 2.45 1.20
C GLN A 360 23.71 2.23 2.46
N THR A 361 23.32 1.32 3.36
CA THR A 361 23.93 1.24 4.69
C THR A 361 24.30 -0.18 5.13
N ALA A 362 23.68 -1.20 4.57
CA ALA A 362 23.87 -2.59 5.00
C ALA A 362 24.47 -3.48 3.89
N SER A 363 25.02 -4.63 4.29
CA SER A 363 25.50 -5.63 3.32
C SER A 363 24.32 -6.34 2.64
N LEU A 364 24.54 -6.78 1.39
CA LEU A 364 23.54 -7.52 0.64
C LEU A 364 23.06 -8.81 1.37
N ARG A 365 23.99 -9.50 2.05
CA ARG A 365 23.66 -10.68 2.89
C ARG A 365 22.71 -10.32 4.02
N SER A 366 22.94 -9.21 4.72
CA SER A 366 22.06 -8.74 5.80
C SER A 366 20.69 -8.35 5.28
N ILE A 367 20.62 -7.68 4.14
CA ILE A 367 19.37 -7.28 3.50
C ILE A 367 18.57 -8.52 3.10
N ARG A 368 19.19 -9.51 2.46
CA ARG A 368 18.52 -10.76 2.09
C ARG A 368 17.97 -11.50 3.31
N LEU A 369 18.72 -11.53 4.41
CA LEU A 369 18.27 -12.17 5.65
C LEU A 369 17.06 -11.46 6.26
N ILE A 370 17.07 -10.12 6.32
CA ILE A 370 15.93 -9.34 6.79
C ILE A 370 14.72 -9.59 5.89
N LEU A 371 14.90 -9.57 4.56
CA LEU A 371 13.85 -9.81 3.59
C LEU A 371 13.30 -11.23 3.66
N PHE A 372 14.14 -12.22 3.95
CA PHE A 372 13.70 -13.60 4.14
C PHE A 372 12.70 -13.70 5.31
N PHE A 373 13.01 -13.12 6.47
CA PHE A 373 12.09 -13.11 7.60
C PHE A 373 10.86 -12.24 7.32
N THR A 374 11.03 -11.09 6.68
CA THR A 374 9.91 -10.24 6.24
C THR A 374 8.94 -11.03 5.37
N MET A 375 9.45 -11.74 4.36
CA MET A 375 8.64 -12.57 3.46
C MET A 375 7.91 -13.68 4.22
N ILE A 376 8.61 -14.41 5.11
CA ILE A 376 7.98 -15.48 5.91
C ILE A 376 6.81 -14.93 6.75
N ILE A 377 6.99 -13.78 7.39
CA ILE A 377 5.94 -13.17 8.20
C ILE A 377 4.77 -12.73 7.31
N CYS A 378 5.02 -12.04 6.18
CA CYS A 378 3.97 -11.58 5.29
C CYS A 378 3.17 -12.75 4.66
N VAL A 379 3.86 -13.82 4.24
CA VAL A 379 3.19 -15.00 3.66
C VAL A 379 2.47 -15.85 4.71
N GLY A 380 3.05 -15.92 5.91
CA GLY A 380 2.48 -16.72 7.03
C GLY A 380 1.41 -15.98 7.85
N HIS A 381 1.24 -14.67 7.64
CA HIS A 381 0.24 -13.89 8.35
C HIS A 381 -1.16 -14.17 7.79
N PRO A 382 -2.16 -14.48 8.64
CA PRO A 382 -3.54 -14.60 8.16
C PRO A 382 -4.04 -13.23 7.72
N MET A 383 -4.70 -13.17 6.55
CA MET A 383 -5.23 -11.93 5.98
C MET A 383 -6.50 -11.49 6.72
N ILE A 384 -6.30 -11.01 7.94
CA ILE A 384 -7.33 -10.53 8.85
C ILE A 384 -7.13 -9.03 9.02
N TYR A 385 -8.15 -8.26 8.67
CA TYR A 385 -8.12 -6.81 8.73
C TYR A 385 -9.20 -6.28 9.65
N TYR A 386 -8.92 -5.16 10.30
CA TYR A 386 -9.84 -4.51 11.22
C TYR A 386 -10.52 -3.35 10.50
N MET A 387 -11.75 -3.57 10.07
CA MET A 387 -12.62 -2.48 9.63
C MET A 387 -13.31 -1.89 10.85
N GLY A 388 -13.49 -0.57 10.90
CA GLY A 388 -14.02 0.15 12.05
C GLY A 388 -15.22 -0.51 12.75
N TYR A 389 -15.51 -0.12 13.98
CA TYR A 389 -16.53 -0.73 14.85
C TYR A 389 -16.28 -2.21 15.21
N ASN A 390 -15.03 -2.61 15.42
CA ASN A 390 -14.64 -4.00 15.73
C ASN A 390 -15.07 -5.03 14.68
N ARG A 391 -15.34 -4.60 13.44
CA ARG A 391 -15.59 -5.53 12.35
C ARG A 391 -14.28 -6.12 11.88
N ILE A 392 -14.20 -7.44 11.93
CA ILE A 392 -13.08 -8.19 11.38
C ILE A 392 -13.46 -8.62 9.97
N LEU A 393 -12.63 -8.26 8.99
CA LEU A 393 -12.68 -8.81 7.66
C LEU A 393 -11.60 -9.87 7.54
N TRP A 394 -12.00 -11.11 7.48
CA TRP A 394 -11.11 -12.20 7.15
C TRP A 394 -11.22 -12.51 5.65
N MET A 395 -10.10 -12.37 4.95
CA MET A 395 -10.00 -12.80 3.55
C MET A 395 -9.52 -14.25 3.56
N GLU A 396 -10.48 -15.17 3.46
CA GLU A 396 -10.20 -16.59 3.59
C GLU A 396 -9.31 -17.06 2.44
N PRO A 397 -8.32 -17.94 2.72
CA PRO A 397 -7.54 -18.61 1.69
C PRO A 397 -8.43 -19.38 0.71
N PHE A 398 -8.00 -19.46 -0.56
CA PHE A 398 -8.74 -20.17 -1.59
C PHE A 398 -9.16 -21.60 -1.20
N PRO A 399 -8.28 -22.44 -0.58
CA PRO A 399 -8.70 -23.78 -0.14
C PRO A 399 -9.84 -23.77 0.89
N VAL A 400 -9.85 -22.77 1.79
CA VAL A 400 -10.91 -22.62 2.79
C VAL A 400 -12.24 -22.26 2.09
N LYS A 401 -12.20 -21.35 1.10
CA LYS A 401 -13.39 -21.02 0.29
C LYS A 401 -13.96 -22.23 -0.44
N ILE A 402 -13.10 -23.05 -1.04
CA ILE A 402 -13.53 -24.30 -1.69
C ILE A 402 -14.17 -25.25 -0.68
N PHE A 403 -13.54 -25.38 0.50
CA PHE A 403 -14.06 -26.24 1.55
C PHE A 403 -15.43 -25.75 2.08
N MET A 404 -15.58 -24.44 2.30
CA MET A 404 -16.87 -23.84 2.68
C MET A 404 -17.95 -24.05 1.61
N LEU A 405 -17.60 -24.03 0.33
CA LEU A 405 -18.53 -24.31 -0.77
C LEU A 405 -18.96 -25.78 -0.77
N ILE A 406 -18.04 -26.70 -0.53
CA ILE A 406 -18.35 -28.15 -0.41
C ILE A 406 -19.22 -28.40 0.82
N ASP A 407 -18.91 -27.80 1.95
CA ASP A 407 -19.69 -27.87 3.20
C ASP A 407 -21.14 -27.41 2.97
N TYR A 408 -21.33 -26.30 2.29
CA TYR A 408 -22.65 -25.79 1.92
C TYR A 408 -23.43 -26.75 1.00
N TRP A 409 -22.78 -27.32 -0.02
CA TRP A 409 -23.45 -28.24 -0.94
C TRP A 409 -23.70 -29.62 -0.34
N ALA A 410 -22.84 -30.06 0.55
CA ALA A 410 -22.98 -31.35 1.25
C ALA A 410 -23.87 -31.26 2.51
N GLU A 411 -24.32 -30.04 2.87
CA GLU A 411 -25.15 -29.78 4.05
C GLU A 411 -24.49 -30.24 5.36
N TRP A 412 -23.16 -30.22 5.43
CA TRP A 412 -22.42 -30.67 6.62
C TRP A 412 -22.55 -29.70 7.80
N ASN A 413 -22.80 -28.42 7.53
CA ASN A 413 -22.99 -27.36 8.54
C ASN A 413 -21.78 -27.17 9.50
N LEU A 414 -20.56 -27.39 9.02
CA LEU A 414 -19.35 -27.27 9.82
C LEU A 414 -18.95 -25.79 10.05
N PHE A 415 -19.42 -24.89 9.19
CA PHE A 415 -19.13 -23.45 9.23
C PHE A 415 -20.39 -22.59 9.36
N SER A 416 -21.54 -23.15 9.68
CA SER A 416 -22.81 -22.43 9.90
C SER A 416 -22.89 -21.76 11.25
#